data_1825ab15040638f08d6b614365ec2c1f
#
_entry.id   1825ab15040638f08d6b614365ec2c1f
#
_cell.length_a   1.000
_cell.length_b   1.000
_cell.length_c   1.000
_cell.angle_alpha   90.00
_cell.angle_beta   90.00
_cell.angle_gamma   90.00
#
_symmetry.space_group_name_H-M   'P 1'
#
loop_
_entity.id
_entity.type
_entity.pdbx_description
1 polymer ?
#
loop_
_entity_poly.entity_id
_entity_poly.type
_entity_poly.pdbx_seq_one_letter_code
_entity_poly.pdbx_strand_id
1 'polypeptide(L)'
;MPTILYLHGFLSSPQSEKVRILREAIEKENKSRAEDEQIKLIAPDLNHPPRCVDTLLSEIAERVDLSDTAVIGSSLGGFWATRFAKRYGVRAVLLNPCFDPWSFIPDFIGEQKVYGTERVVEVKPEFEKDFIELDR
;
A
#
# COMPACT_ATOMS: atom_id res chain seq x y z
N MET A 1 -7.66 -12.30 14.35
CA MET A 1 -6.74 -12.77 13.30
C MET A 1 -5.77 -11.67 12.93
N PRO A 2 -4.47 -11.90 13.08
CA PRO A 2 -3.47 -10.87 12.73
C PRO A 2 -3.53 -10.55 11.24
N THR A 3 -3.39 -9.27 10.92
CA THR A 3 -3.45 -8.80 9.53
C THR A 3 -2.20 -8.00 9.21
N ILE A 4 -1.60 -8.28 8.06
CA ILE A 4 -0.55 -7.45 7.47
C ILE A 4 -1.15 -6.79 6.24
N LEU A 5 -1.13 -5.46 6.22
CA LEU A 5 -1.52 -4.67 5.07
C LEU A 5 -0.25 -4.24 4.35
N TYR A 6 -0.08 -4.68 3.10
CA TYR A 6 1.09 -4.32 2.29
C TYR A 6 0.70 -3.32 1.22
N LEU A 7 1.41 -2.19 1.19
CA LEU A 7 1.16 -1.08 0.27
C LEU A 7 2.35 -0.92 -0.67
N HIS A 8 2.13 -1.27 -1.94
CA HIS A 8 3.18 -1.29 -2.96
C HIS A 8 3.57 0.11 -3.44
N GLY A 9 4.71 0.20 -4.14
CA GLY A 9 5.22 1.45 -4.68
C GLY A 9 4.55 1.89 -5.98
N PHE A 10 5.00 3.04 -6.47
CA PHE A 10 4.50 3.65 -7.70
C PHE A 10 4.65 2.70 -8.89
N LEU A 11 3.56 2.47 -9.62
CA LEU A 11 3.49 1.57 -10.78
C LEU A 11 3.88 0.11 -10.48
N SER A 12 3.96 -0.28 -9.22
CA SER A 12 4.11 -1.66 -8.81
C SER A 12 2.74 -2.34 -8.75
N SER A 13 2.62 -3.50 -8.11
CA SER A 13 1.36 -4.24 -8.09
C SER A 13 1.30 -5.21 -6.91
N PRO A 14 0.10 -5.75 -6.62
CA PRO A 14 -0.05 -6.84 -5.66
C PRO A 14 0.65 -8.14 -6.06
N GLN A 15 1.11 -8.26 -7.32
CA GLN A 15 1.84 -9.42 -7.83
C GLN A 15 3.35 -9.19 -7.89
N SER A 16 3.86 -8.13 -7.24
CA SER A 16 5.28 -7.83 -7.22
C SER A 16 6.06 -8.92 -6.48
N GLU A 17 7.38 -8.96 -6.71
CA GLU A 17 8.24 -9.93 -6.06
C GLU A 17 8.23 -9.81 -4.54
N LYS A 18 8.20 -8.58 -4.02
CA LYS A 18 8.13 -8.36 -2.57
C LYS A 18 6.85 -8.95 -1.96
N VAL A 19 5.72 -8.81 -2.65
CA VAL A 19 4.45 -9.40 -2.21
C VAL A 19 4.54 -10.91 -2.25
N ARG A 20 5.12 -11.48 -3.30
CA ARG A 20 5.32 -12.93 -3.44
C ARG A 20 6.15 -13.48 -2.28
N ILE A 21 7.28 -12.84 -1.99
CA ILE A 21 8.17 -13.24 -0.91
C ILE A 21 7.45 -13.16 0.44
N LEU A 22 6.73 -12.08 0.68
CA LEU A 22 5.97 -11.90 1.92
C LEU A 22 4.87 -12.94 2.06
N ARG A 23 4.14 -13.22 0.98
CA ARG A 23 3.08 -14.22 0.97
C ARG A 23 3.62 -15.61 1.30
N GLU A 24 4.74 -15.99 0.69
CA GLU A 24 5.39 -17.27 0.96
C GLU A 24 5.85 -17.37 2.43
N ALA A 25 6.40 -16.30 2.97
CA ALA A 25 6.83 -16.27 4.37
C ALA A 25 5.62 -16.41 5.32
N ILE A 26 4.52 -15.74 5.01
CA ILE A 26 3.29 -15.84 5.79
C ILE A 26 2.70 -17.25 5.73
N GLU A 27 2.67 -17.85 4.54
CA GLU A 27 2.17 -19.23 4.37
C GLU A 27 2.98 -20.21 5.20
N LYS A 28 4.31 -20.04 5.22
CA LYS A 28 5.18 -20.89 6.02
C LYS A 28 4.92 -20.72 7.52
N GLU A 29 4.79 -19.48 7.97
CA GLU A 29 4.50 -19.18 9.38
C GLU A 29 3.13 -19.74 9.80
N ASN A 30 2.14 -19.63 8.92
CA ASN A 30 0.79 -20.08 9.21
C ASN A 30 0.67 -21.61 9.41
N LYS A 31 1.63 -22.37 8.89
CA LYS A 31 1.62 -23.84 9.10
C LYS A 31 1.71 -24.22 10.56
N SER A 32 2.35 -23.40 11.40
CA SER A 32 2.52 -23.65 12.83
C SER A 32 1.53 -22.89 13.71
N ARG A 33 0.60 -22.15 13.11
CA ARG A 33 -0.36 -21.34 13.84
C ARG A 33 -1.75 -21.98 13.86
N ALA A 34 -2.47 -21.80 14.97
CA ALA A 34 -3.87 -22.19 15.07
C ALA A 34 -4.70 -21.39 14.06
N GLU A 35 -5.85 -21.92 13.67
CA GLU A 35 -6.71 -21.32 12.64
C GLU A 35 -7.06 -19.85 12.93
N ASP A 36 -7.40 -19.54 14.17
CA ASP A 36 -7.75 -18.18 14.59
C ASP A 36 -6.54 -17.25 14.77
N GLU A 37 -5.34 -17.80 14.73
CA GLU A 37 -4.09 -17.04 14.85
C GLU A 37 -3.32 -16.92 13.54
N GLN A 38 -3.89 -17.39 12.45
CA GLN A 38 -3.25 -17.29 11.14
C GLN A 38 -3.18 -15.85 10.68
N ILE A 39 -2.03 -15.51 10.08
CA ILE A 39 -1.79 -14.16 9.56
C ILE A 39 -2.50 -14.02 8.22
N LYS A 40 -3.28 -12.95 8.08
CA LYS A 40 -3.92 -12.59 6.83
C LYS A 40 -3.12 -11.49 6.14
N LEU A 41 -2.87 -11.64 4.85
CA LEU A 41 -2.24 -10.60 4.04
C LEU A 41 -3.28 -9.91 3.19
N ILE A 42 -3.30 -8.58 3.26
CA ILE A 42 -4.08 -7.72 2.37
C ILE A 42 -3.08 -6.87 1.60
N ALA A 43 -3.04 -7.07 0.28
CA ALA A 43 -2.16 -6.32 -0.61
C ALA A 43 -3.00 -5.72 -1.74
N PRO A 44 -3.60 -4.53 -1.52
CA PRO A 44 -4.48 -3.92 -2.51
C PRO A 44 -3.70 -3.36 -3.69
N ASP A 45 -4.37 -3.24 -4.82
CA ASP A 45 -3.84 -2.52 -5.97
C ASP A 45 -4.01 -1.02 -5.73
N LEU A 46 -2.89 -0.29 -5.71
CA LEU A 46 -2.87 1.14 -5.45
C LEU A 46 -2.67 1.98 -6.72
N ASN A 47 -2.79 1.37 -7.91
CA ASN A 47 -2.65 2.07 -9.18
C ASN A 47 -3.95 2.78 -9.55
N HIS A 48 -4.35 3.73 -8.71
CA HIS A 48 -5.56 4.53 -8.83
C HIS A 48 -5.25 5.99 -8.47
N PRO A 49 -6.13 6.93 -8.79
CA PRO A 49 -5.96 8.32 -8.32
C PRO A 49 -5.80 8.39 -6.80
N PRO A 50 -4.98 9.33 -6.29
CA PRO A 50 -4.69 9.40 -4.86
C PRO A 50 -5.92 9.43 -3.96
N ARG A 51 -6.96 10.17 -4.34
CA ARG A 51 -8.19 10.22 -3.53
C ARG A 51 -8.93 8.88 -3.51
N CYS A 52 -8.84 8.12 -4.59
CA CYS A 52 -9.41 6.76 -4.63
C CYS A 52 -8.64 5.81 -3.74
N VAL A 53 -7.31 5.93 -3.71
CA VAL A 53 -6.46 5.13 -2.80
C VAL A 53 -6.81 5.46 -1.35
N ASP A 54 -6.95 6.74 -1.03
CA ASP A 54 -7.33 7.17 0.32
C ASP A 54 -8.67 6.55 0.76
N THR A 55 -9.66 6.59 -0.11
CA THR A 55 -10.96 5.96 0.15
C THR A 55 -10.84 4.44 0.33
N LEU A 56 -10.08 3.78 -0.54
CA LEU A 56 -9.85 2.34 -0.46
C LEU A 56 -9.23 1.96 0.89
N LEU A 57 -8.23 2.70 1.33
CA LEU A 57 -7.57 2.43 2.60
C LEU A 57 -8.50 2.66 3.80
N SER A 58 -9.36 3.67 3.73
CA SER A 58 -10.39 3.89 4.75
C SER A 58 -11.37 2.72 4.82
N GLU A 59 -11.77 2.18 3.69
CA GLU A 59 -12.65 1.01 3.63
C GLU A 59 -11.98 -0.23 4.20
N ILE A 60 -10.70 -0.43 3.91
CA ILE A 60 -9.93 -1.54 4.49
C ILE A 60 -9.87 -1.41 6.01
N ALA A 61 -9.64 -0.20 6.52
CA ALA A 61 -9.58 0.04 7.96
C ALA A 61 -10.87 -0.35 8.67
N GLU A 62 -12.02 -0.22 8.01
CA GLU A 62 -13.32 -0.61 8.56
C GLU A 62 -13.52 -2.13 8.63
N ARG A 63 -12.74 -2.89 7.85
CA ARG A 63 -12.91 -4.35 7.70
C ARG A 63 -11.92 -5.17 8.48
N VAL A 64 -10.92 -4.55 9.09
CA VAL A 64 -9.86 -5.26 9.83
C VAL A 64 -9.92 -4.91 11.30
N ASP A 65 -9.36 -5.79 12.13
CA ASP A 65 -9.13 -5.48 13.53
C ASP A 65 -7.85 -4.65 13.64
N LEU A 66 -8.02 -3.35 13.80
CA LEU A 66 -6.89 -2.42 13.85
C LEU A 66 -5.93 -2.69 15.01
N SER A 67 -6.43 -3.27 16.11
CA SER A 67 -5.60 -3.62 17.25
C SER A 67 -4.64 -4.78 16.96
N ASP A 68 -4.89 -5.52 15.88
CA ASP A 68 -4.10 -6.70 15.47
C ASP A 68 -3.65 -6.57 14.00
N THR A 69 -3.39 -5.34 13.57
CA THR A 69 -2.99 -5.03 12.20
C THR A 69 -1.65 -4.29 12.20
N ALA A 70 -0.78 -4.65 11.27
CA ALA A 70 0.43 -3.91 10.96
C ALA A 70 0.41 -3.54 9.47
N VAL A 71 1.02 -2.42 9.12
CA VAL A 71 1.12 -1.98 7.73
C VAL A 71 2.58 -1.94 7.29
N ILE A 72 2.84 -2.43 6.08
CA ILE A 72 4.15 -2.35 5.43
C ILE A 72 3.98 -1.49 4.19
N GLY A 73 4.81 -0.48 4.03
CA GLY A 73 4.79 0.37 2.84
C GLY A 73 6.15 0.43 2.17
N SER A 74 6.19 0.21 0.86
CA SER A 74 7.41 0.25 0.05
C SER A 74 7.36 1.44 -0.89
N SER A 75 8.41 2.27 -0.88
CA SER A 75 8.54 3.45 -1.74
C SER A 75 7.33 4.40 -1.57
N LEU A 76 6.54 4.65 -2.60
CA LEU A 76 5.30 5.45 -2.49
C LEU A 76 4.31 4.84 -1.49
N GLY A 77 4.31 3.51 -1.36
CA GLY A 77 3.52 2.84 -0.33
C GLY A 77 3.89 3.28 1.07
N GLY A 78 5.10 3.80 1.28
CA GLY A 78 5.53 4.39 2.55
C GLY A 78 4.76 5.65 2.91
N PHE A 79 4.41 6.48 1.91
CA PHE A 79 3.53 7.63 2.12
C PHE A 79 2.17 7.18 2.66
N TRP A 80 1.58 6.19 2.02
CA TRP A 80 0.28 5.65 2.42
C TRP A 80 0.33 4.94 3.77
N ALA A 81 1.41 4.18 4.02
CA ALA A 81 1.57 3.48 5.29
C ALA A 81 1.72 4.45 6.46
N THR A 82 2.47 5.53 6.26
CA THR A 82 2.64 6.57 7.27
C THR A 82 1.31 7.24 7.61
N ARG A 83 0.55 7.58 6.57
CA ARG A 83 -0.77 8.19 6.74
C ARG A 83 -1.73 7.24 7.47
N PHE A 84 -1.75 5.97 7.06
CA PHE A 84 -2.58 4.94 7.69
C PHE A 84 -2.21 4.73 9.16
N ALA A 85 -0.91 4.62 9.44
CA ALA A 85 -0.42 4.42 10.80
C ALA A 85 -0.80 5.58 11.72
N LYS A 86 -0.64 6.81 11.25
CA LYS A 86 -1.01 8.01 12.03
C LYS A 86 -2.50 8.08 12.28
N ARG A 87 -3.30 7.77 11.27
CA ARG A 87 -4.75 7.90 11.37
C ARG A 87 -5.38 6.84 12.25
N TYR A 88 -4.88 5.62 12.18
CA TYR A 88 -5.50 4.46 12.84
C TYR A 88 -4.69 3.89 14.00
N GLY A 89 -3.52 4.44 14.29
CA GLY A 89 -2.71 4.00 15.42
C GLY A 89 -2.10 2.62 15.28
N VAL A 90 -1.83 2.18 14.04
CA VAL A 90 -1.24 0.86 13.80
C VAL A 90 0.26 0.97 13.62
N ARG A 91 0.97 -0.13 13.82
CA ARG A 91 2.42 -0.20 13.58
C ARG A 91 2.70 -0.19 12.09
N ALA A 92 3.77 0.50 11.70
CA ALA A 92 4.20 0.56 10.30
C ALA A 92 5.65 0.16 10.15
N VAL A 93 5.94 -0.59 9.08
CA VAL A 93 7.28 -0.88 8.59
C VAL A 93 7.44 -0.20 7.24
N LEU A 94 8.45 0.62 7.10
CA LEU A 94 8.68 1.42 5.90
C LEU A 94 9.95 0.94 5.20
N LEU A 95 9.82 0.62 3.91
CA LEU A 95 10.92 0.14 3.07
C LEU A 95 11.21 1.20 2.01
N ASN A 96 12.34 1.91 2.15
CA ASN A 96 12.72 3.00 1.26
C ASN A 96 11.55 3.97 1.01
N PRO A 97 10.95 4.55 2.07
CA PRO A 97 9.70 5.28 1.92
C PRO A 97 9.86 6.58 1.14
N CYS A 98 8.83 6.92 0.38
CA CYS A 98 8.68 8.25 -0.23
C CYS A 98 7.69 9.04 0.63
N PHE A 99 8.11 10.20 1.13
CA PHE A 99 7.24 11.06 1.94
C PHE A 99 6.72 12.27 1.20
N ASP A 100 7.22 12.51 -0.02
CA ASP A 100 6.92 13.70 -0.81
C ASP A 100 6.61 13.33 -2.27
N PRO A 101 5.50 12.58 -2.52
CA PRO A 101 5.18 12.14 -3.88
C PRO A 101 5.00 13.27 -4.88
N TRP A 102 4.65 14.47 -4.43
CA TRP A 102 4.54 15.65 -5.29
C TRP A 102 5.87 16.01 -5.96
N SER A 103 7.01 15.57 -5.42
CA SER A 103 8.31 15.89 -5.98
C SER A 103 8.62 15.09 -7.25
N PHE A 104 8.04 13.91 -7.44
CA PHE A 104 8.32 13.10 -8.64
C PHE A 104 7.11 12.96 -9.59
N ILE A 105 5.89 13.06 -9.09
CA ILE A 105 4.68 12.89 -9.91
C ILE A 105 4.69 13.76 -11.18
N PRO A 106 5.12 15.04 -11.14
CA PRO A 106 5.14 15.85 -12.36
C PRO A 106 5.98 15.28 -13.49
N ASP A 107 6.99 14.46 -13.18
CA ASP A 107 7.87 13.86 -14.20
C ASP A 107 7.22 12.62 -14.87
N PHE A 108 6.08 12.15 -14.36
CA PHE A 108 5.44 10.93 -14.84
C PHE A 108 4.03 11.17 -15.39
N ILE A 109 3.65 12.41 -15.62
CA ILE A 109 2.32 12.74 -16.13
C ILE A 109 2.12 12.09 -17.50
N GLY A 110 0.95 11.48 -17.70
CA GLY A 110 0.58 10.77 -18.91
C GLY A 110 0.35 9.30 -18.66
N GLU A 111 0.37 8.53 -19.74
CA GLU A 111 0.20 7.09 -19.67
C GLU A 111 1.47 6.40 -19.18
N GLN A 112 1.32 5.52 -18.20
CA GLN A 112 2.42 4.76 -17.62
C GLN A 112 2.05 3.29 -17.54
N LYS A 113 3.02 2.42 -17.80
CA LYS A 113 2.81 0.98 -17.63
C LYS A 113 3.06 0.57 -16.19
N VAL A 114 2.21 -0.31 -15.69
CA VAL A 114 2.49 -1.01 -14.44
C VAL A 114 3.59 -2.02 -14.70
N TYR A 115 4.67 -1.97 -13.90
CA TYR A 115 5.86 -2.78 -14.12
C TYR A 115 5.53 -4.27 -14.21
N GLY A 116 6.11 -4.93 -15.21
CA GLY A 116 5.93 -6.36 -15.44
C GLY A 116 4.59 -6.75 -16.03
N THR A 117 3.79 -5.79 -16.48
CA THR A 117 2.45 -6.02 -17.05
C THR A 117 2.23 -5.23 -18.33
N GLU A 118 1.15 -5.53 -19.04
CA GLU A 118 0.68 -4.71 -20.17
C GLU A 118 -0.34 -3.66 -19.73
N ARG A 119 -0.67 -3.61 -18.45
CA ARG A 119 -1.63 -2.66 -17.90
C ARG A 119 -1.08 -1.24 -17.96
N VAL A 120 -1.92 -0.31 -18.43
CA VAL A 120 -1.60 1.11 -18.52
C VAL A 120 -2.49 1.87 -17.54
N VAL A 121 -1.89 2.82 -16.84
CA VAL A 121 -2.61 3.75 -15.97
C VAL A 121 -2.25 5.17 -16.39
N GLU A 122 -3.18 6.10 -16.17
CA GLU A 122 -2.93 7.51 -16.47
C GLU A 122 -2.55 8.25 -15.19
N VAL A 123 -1.40 8.92 -15.21
CA VAL A 123 -0.98 9.84 -14.14
C VAL A 123 -1.42 11.24 -14.57
N LYS A 124 -2.34 11.82 -13.80
CA LYS A 124 -2.92 13.12 -14.11
C LYS A 124 -2.20 14.24 -13.36
N PRO A 125 -2.16 15.47 -13.95
CA PRO A 125 -1.51 16.62 -13.28
C PRO A 125 -2.05 16.92 -11.89
N GLU A 126 -3.35 16.74 -11.66
CA GLU A 126 -3.99 17.01 -10.37
C GLU A 126 -3.54 16.06 -9.25
N PHE A 127 -2.87 14.94 -9.56
CA PHE A 127 -2.39 14.01 -8.54
C PHE A 127 -1.37 14.67 -7.61
N GLU A 128 -0.53 15.55 -8.15
CA GLU A 128 0.42 16.32 -7.34
C GLU A 128 -0.29 17.09 -6.23
N LYS A 129 -1.31 17.85 -6.59
CA LYS A 129 -2.11 18.63 -5.65
C LYS A 129 -2.83 17.73 -4.66
N ASP A 130 -3.39 16.63 -5.14
CA ASP A 130 -4.10 15.68 -4.29
C ASP A 130 -3.18 15.11 -3.19
N PHE A 131 -1.95 14.74 -3.54
CA PHE A 131 -1.00 14.25 -2.54
C PHE A 131 -0.65 15.32 -1.51
N ILE A 132 -0.45 16.57 -1.95
CA ILE A 132 -0.15 17.67 -1.03
C ILE A 132 -1.31 17.86 -0.04
N GLU A 133 -2.54 17.83 -0.53
CA GLU A 133 -3.73 18.00 0.31
C GLU A 133 -3.90 16.83 1.29
N LEU A 134 -3.61 15.61 0.85
CA LEU A 134 -3.72 14.42 1.70
C LEU A 134 -2.64 14.36 2.77
N ASP A 135 -1.52 15.04 2.57
CA ASP A 135 -0.41 15.07 3.53
C ASP A 135 -0.73 15.89 4.78
N ARG A 136 -1.75 16.69 4.76
CA ARG A 136 -2.13 17.59 5.87
C ARG A 136 -2.94 16.89 6.96
#